data_018454372f66618e48c4efc134985eae
#
_entry.id   018454372f66618e48c4efc134985eae
#
_cell.length_a   1.000
_cell.length_b   1.000
_cell.length_c   1.000
_cell.angle_alpha   90.00
_cell.angle_beta   90.00
_cell.angle_gamma   90.00
#
_symmetry.space_group_name_H-M   'P 1'
#
loop_
_entity.id
_entity.type
_entity.pdbx_description
1 polymer ?
#
loop_
_entity_poly.entity_id
_entity_poly.type
_entity_poly.pdbx_seq_one_letter_code
_entity_poly.pdbx_strand_id
1 'polypeptide(L)'
;MAQHTVTGAVQVGTGRSVANIDIVQMTTTNQSGVEVEKDRGMAPLGTKVVRHAVYTVPFFVDPLQMAKTNATIEDLKVFASILPHVFDLNLSRTRPEVELRHAWWVEHTGPLGSIPAHVVLDTLTPKAKTEAPATWADYQDADEKALAADKRVKSLTDLLNGVPEISGNRVTGLLVVETTFSNINGDPDAESLPRSVDRIGIVSDVSIKAKIRKIAANPEFFKAAGIKYDSARMGILEQRGRDRNQIKKLTPEEFLSRFWDARLFGSTFLEAEEKPEETAKKTKKQPTAA
;
A
#
# COMPACT_ATOMS: atom_id res chain seq x y z
N MET A 1 -18.38 -15.08 18.12
CA MET A 1 -17.53 -13.91 17.77
C MET A 1 -18.30 -13.04 16.79
N ALA A 2 -18.65 -11.82 17.17
CA ALA A 2 -19.12 -10.85 16.20
C ALA A 2 -17.89 -10.31 15.44
N GLN A 3 -17.99 -10.23 14.13
CA GLN A 3 -16.94 -9.69 13.26
C GLN A 3 -17.45 -8.39 12.67
N HIS A 4 -16.78 -7.28 12.99
CA HIS A 4 -17.06 -5.99 12.39
C HIS A 4 -15.98 -5.67 11.38
N THR A 5 -16.37 -5.49 10.12
CA THR A 5 -15.47 -5.01 9.06
C THR A 5 -15.76 -3.55 8.79
N VAL A 6 -14.75 -2.73 8.89
CA VAL A 6 -14.83 -1.30 8.58
C VAL A 6 -14.09 -1.04 7.27
N THR A 7 -14.81 -0.50 6.28
CA THR A 7 -14.22 -0.05 5.03
C THR A 7 -13.49 1.26 5.27
N GLY A 8 -12.21 1.32 4.88
CA GLY A 8 -11.38 2.51 5.08
C GLY A 8 -11.74 3.68 4.17
N ALA A 9 -11.24 4.86 4.53
CA ALA A 9 -11.45 6.10 3.77
C ALA A 9 -10.72 6.09 2.41
N VAL A 10 -9.66 5.32 2.27
CA VAL A 10 -8.84 5.20 1.06
C VAL A 10 -8.92 3.79 0.51
N GLN A 11 -9.36 3.67 -0.73
CA GLN A 11 -9.36 2.42 -1.47
C GLN A 11 -8.21 2.42 -2.48
N VAL A 12 -7.29 1.49 -2.37
CA VAL A 12 -6.22 1.26 -3.35
C VAL A 12 -6.64 0.11 -4.23
N GLY A 13 -6.67 0.32 -5.53
CA GLY A 13 -7.00 -0.72 -6.49
C GLY A 13 -5.81 -1.61 -6.85
N THR A 14 -6.10 -2.70 -7.54
CA THR A 14 -5.07 -3.55 -8.12
C THR A 14 -4.37 -2.82 -9.26
N GLY A 15 -3.05 -2.73 -9.17
CA GLY A 15 -2.24 -2.17 -10.25
C GLY A 15 -2.13 -3.13 -11.43
N ARG A 16 -2.12 -2.58 -12.65
CA ARG A 16 -1.99 -3.34 -13.90
C ARG A 16 -0.96 -2.70 -14.80
N SER A 17 -0.22 -3.51 -15.54
CA SER A 17 0.65 -2.99 -16.58
C SER A 17 -0.16 -2.44 -17.76
N VAL A 18 0.32 -1.35 -18.34
CA VAL A 18 -0.30 -0.67 -19.49
C VAL A 18 -0.18 -1.53 -20.76
N ALA A 19 0.89 -2.32 -20.85
CA ALA A 19 1.14 -3.26 -21.94
C ALA A 19 1.48 -4.64 -21.40
N ASN A 20 1.60 -5.63 -22.30
CA ASN A 20 2.08 -6.97 -21.97
C ASN A 20 3.47 -6.90 -21.37
N ILE A 21 3.73 -7.72 -20.34
CA ILE A 21 5.05 -7.83 -19.72
C ILE A 21 5.82 -9.02 -20.29
N ASP A 22 7.15 -8.85 -20.29
CA ASP A 22 8.12 -9.93 -20.58
C ASP A 22 8.88 -10.27 -19.29
N ILE A 23 8.78 -11.52 -18.85
CA ILE A 23 9.45 -12.02 -17.65
C ILE A 23 10.72 -12.72 -18.07
N VAL A 24 11.86 -12.24 -17.59
CA VAL A 24 13.18 -12.79 -17.87
C VAL A 24 13.80 -13.37 -16.61
N GLN A 25 14.62 -14.40 -16.78
CA GLN A 25 15.41 -14.99 -15.71
C GLN A 25 16.81 -14.39 -15.71
N MET A 26 17.19 -13.80 -14.59
CA MET A 26 18.55 -13.34 -14.33
C MET A 26 19.25 -14.33 -13.38
N THR A 27 20.41 -14.82 -13.76
CA THR A 27 21.20 -15.73 -12.92
C THR A 27 22.36 -14.97 -12.32
N THR A 28 22.49 -15.05 -11.00
CA THR A 28 23.62 -14.52 -10.25
C THR A 28 24.21 -15.63 -9.40
N THR A 29 25.47 -15.51 -9.04
CA THR A 29 26.12 -16.41 -8.10
C THR A 29 26.07 -15.82 -6.69
N ASN A 30 25.59 -16.58 -5.72
CA ASN A 30 25.64 -16.19 -4.32
C ASN A 30 26.75 -17.01 -3.63
N GLN A 31 27.64 -16.31 -2.93
CA GLN A 31 28.58 -16.97 -2.03
C GLN A 31 27.80 -17.30 -0.74
N SER A 32 27.53 -18.57 -0.49
CA SER A 32 26.86 -18.99 0.73
C SER A 32 27.65 -18.57 1.98
N GLY A 33 26.90 -18.18 3.02
CA GLY A 33 27.44 -17.66 4.27
C GLY A 33 28.43 -18.62 4.95
N VAL A 34 29.29 -18.06 5.77
CA VAL A 34 30.37 -18.71 6.46
C VAL A 34 29.82 -19.61 7.59
N GLU A 35 29.68 -20.90 7.30
CA GLU A 35 29.77 -21.92 8.35
C GLU A 35 31.24 -22.37 8.42
N VAL A 36 31.78 -22.48 9.63
CA VAL A 36 33.22 -22.62 9.93
C VAL A 36 33.87 -23.89 9.36
N GLU A 37 33.13 -24.82 8.77
CA GLU A 37 33.63 -26.10 8.27
C GLU A 37 33.10 -26.54 6.91
N LYS A 38 32.39 -25.68 6.15
CA LYS A 38 31.90 -26.02 4.81
C LYS A 38 32.70 -25.31 3.73
N ASP A 39 33.17 -26.08 2.76
CA ASP A 39 33.67 -25.54 1.49
C ASP A 39 32.71 -24.49 0.93
N ARG A 40 33.23 -23.33 0.56
CA ARG A 40 32.49 -22.22 0.01
C ARG A 40 31.89 -22.61 -1.33
N GLY A 41 30.71 -23.20 -1.31
CA GLY A 41 29.96 -23.49 -2.52
C GLY A 41 29.39 -22.22 -3.14
N MET A 42 29.60 -22.02 -4.45
CA MET A 42 28.88 -21.03 -5.22
C MET A 42 27.52 -21.61 -5.61
N ALA A 43 26.43 -21.13 -5.02
CA ALA A 43 25.09 -21.50 -5.42
C ALA A 43 24.58 -20.53 -6.52
N PRO A 44 24.18 -21.02 -7.70
CA PRO A 44 23.52 -20.19 -8.69
C PRO A 44 22.15 -19.76 -8.13
N LEU A 45 21.88 -18.48 -8.17
CA LEU A 45 20.62 -17.88 -7.73
C LEU A 45 19.90 -17.28 -8.92
N GLY A 46 18.89 -17.98 -9.39
CA GLY A 46 17.98 -17.48 -10.42
C GLY A 46 16.99 -16.50 -9.84
N THR A 47 16.82 -15.35 -10.48
CA THR A 47 15.82 -14.36 -10.13
C THR A 47 14.96 -14.08 -11.35
N LYS A 48 13.64 -14.15 -11.21
CA LYS A 48 12.69 -13.83 -12.26
C LYS A 48 12.23 -12.38 -12.09
N VAL A 49 12.40 -11.58 -13.14
CA VAL A 49 12.09 -10.14 -13.14
C VAL A 49 11.33 -9.75 -14.39
N VAL A 50 10.63 -8.65 -14.36
CA VAL A 50 10.03 -8.01 -15.54
C VAL A 50 11.12 -7.24 -16.27
N ARG A 51 11.28 -7.45 -17.58
CA ARG A 51 12.27 -6.75 -18.40
C ARG A 51 12.01 -5.24 -18.38
N HIS A 52 10.80 -4.84 -18.72
CA HIS A 52 10.31 -3.47 -18.62
C HIS A 52 8.79 -3.48 -18.53
N ALA A 53 8.21 -2.60 -17.73
CA ALA A 53 6.78 -2.34 -17.71
C ALA A 53 6.46 -0.99 -17.06
N VAL A 54 5.35 -0.41 -17.48
CA VAL A 54 4.70 0.70 -16.79
C VAL A 54 3.39 0.19 -16.18
N TYR A 55 3.25 0.37 -14.87
CA TYR A 55 2.06 -0.02 -14.12
C TYR A 55 1.26 1.21 -13.73
N THR A 56 -0.06 1.08 -13.73
CA THR A 56 -0.98 2.07 -13.17
C THR A 56 -1.69 1.48 -11.97
N VAL A 57 -1.68 2.21 -10.85
CA VAL A 57 -2.32 1.81 -9.60
C VAL A 57 -3.34 2.89 -9.21
N PRO A 58 -4.64 2.66 -9.42
CA PRO A 58 -5.67 3.63 -9.03
C PRO A 58 -5.86 3.64 -7.51
N PHE A 59 -6.21 4.80 -6.97
CA PHE A 59 -6.68 4.93 -5.61
C PHE A 59 -7.83 5.94 -5.52
N PHE A 60 -8.63 5.80 -4.48
CA PHE A 60 -9.82 6.63 -4.28
C PHE A 60 -9.91 7.06 -2.82
N VAL A 61 -10.28 8.32 -2.59
CA VAL A 61 -10.65 8.81 -1.25
C VAL A 61 -12.15 9.02 -1.21
N ASP A 62 -12.80 8.45 -0.21
CA ASP A 62 -14.24 8.55 -0.01
C ASP A 62 -14.55 9.31 1.29
N PRO A 63 -15.05 10.55 1.21
CA PRO A 63 -15.41 11.35 2.37
C PRO A 63 -16.49 10.71 3.27
N LEU A 64 -17.39 9.92 2.68
CA LEU A 64 -18.44 9.24 3.45
C LEU A 64 -17.85 8.12 4.33
N GLN A 65 -16.78 7.48 3.87
CA GLN A 65 -16.06 6.51 4.70
C GLN A 65 -15.16 7.21 5.72
N MET A 66 -14.60 8.39 5.42
CA MET A 66 -13.87 9.18 6.41
C MET A 66 -14.71 9.45 7.66
N ALA A 67 -15.98 9.83 7.49
CA ALA A 67 -16.90 10.06 8.61
C ALA A 67 -17.12 8.81 9.47
N LYS A 68 -17.13 7.62 8.86
CA LYS A 68 -17.32 6.34 9.57
C LYS A 68 -16.07 5.84 10.28
N THR A 69 -14.89 6.18 9.75
CA THR A 69 -13.60 5.70 10.28
C THR A 69 -12.92 6.70 11.18
N ASN A 70 -13.48 7.88 11.40
CA ASN A 70 -12.84 9.02 12.08
C ASN A 70 -11.52 9.43 11.40
N ALA A 71 -11.38 9.19 10.09
CA ALA A 71 -10.26 9.71 9.32
C ALA A 71 -10.39 11.22 9.14
N THR A 72 -9.28 11.92 9.29
CA THR A 72 -9.23 13.39 9.24
C THR A 72 -8.54 13.88 7.96
N ILE A 73 -8.62 15.18 7.70
CA ILE A 73 -7.87 15.81 6.59
C ILE A 73 -6.35 15.67 6.85
N GLU A 74 -5.90 15.72 8.10
CA GLU A 74 -4.52 15.51 8.48
C GLU A 74 -4.05 14.08 8.15
N ASP A 75 -4.90 13.06 8.35
CA ASP A 75 -4.61 11.69 7.94
C ASP A 75 -4.41 11.59 6.41
N LEU A 76 -5.22 12.32 5.62
CA LEU A 76 -5.08 12.39 4.17
C LEU A 76 -3.84 13.19 3.73
N LYS A 77 -3.48 14.27 4.42
CA LYS A 77 -2.25 15.01 4.17
C LYS A 77 -1.03 14.14 4.35
N VAL A 78 -0.99 13.34 5.43
CA VAL A 78 0.06 12.34 5.65
C VAL A 78 0.09 11.33 4.51
N PHE A 79 -1.05 10.80 4.10
CA PHE A 79 -1.14 9.85 2.99
C PHE A 79 -0.61 10.47 1.69
N ALA A 80 -1.05 11.68 1.32
CA ALA A 80 -0.61 12.37 0.12
C ALA A 80 0.91 12.63 0.13
N SER A 81 1.48 12.99 1.28
CA SER A 81 2.92 13.21 1.44
C SER A 81 3.75 11.93 1.35
N ILE A 82 3.16 10.77 1.63
CA ILE A 82 3.83 9.47 1.49
C ILE A 82 3.86 9.00 0.03
N LEU A 83 2.85 9.35 -0.78
CA LEU A 83 2.69 8.83 -2.15
C LEU A 83 3.95 9.00 -3.03
N PRO A 84 4.64 10.15 -3.04
CA PRO A 84 5.85 10.34 -3.83
C PRO A 84 6.97 9.34 -3.50
N HIS A 85 6.97 8.81 -2.27
CA HIS A 85 8.06 8.00 -1.71
C HIS A 85 7.71 6.51 -1.58
N VAL A 86 6.58 6.06 -2.13
CA VAL A 86 6.06 4.68 -1.94
C VAL A 86 7.08 3.62 -2.32
N PHE A 87 7.97 3.89 -3.27
CA PHE A 87 8.97 2.94 -3.75
C PHE A 87 10.38 3.19 -3.21
N ASP A 88 10.70 4.38 -2.69
CA ASP A 88 12.05 4.79 -2.28
C ASP A 88 12.67 3.89 -1.19
N LEU A 89 11.86 3.46 -0.21
CA LEU A 89 12.31 2.60 0.88
C LEU A 89 12.22 1.10 0.58
N ASN A 90 12.03 0.72 -0.69
CA ASN A 90 11.80 -0.66 -1.09
C ASN A 90 12.82 -1.20 -2.09
N LEU A 91 13.90 -0.48 -2.32
CA LEU A 91 15.00 -0.93 -3.16
C LEU A 91 15.59 -2.24 -2.61
N SER A 92 15.88 -3.15 -3.50
CA SER A 92 16.49 -4.43 -3.18
C SER A 92 17.13 -5.04 -4.42
N ARG A 93 17.88 -6.12 -4.27
CA ARG A 93 18.49 -6.84 -5.40
C ARG A 93 17.49 -7.25 -6.49
N THR A 94 16.25 -7.58 -6.11
CA THR A 94 15.18 -7.95 -7.05
C THR A 94 14.32 -6.79 -7.49
N ARG A 95 14.60 -5.59 -6.98
CA ARG A 95 13.89 -4.33 -7.24
C ARG A 95 14.87 -3.17 -7.29
N PRO A 96 15.90 -3.24 -8.16
CA PRO A 96 16.89 -2.17 -8.27
C PRO A 96 16.30 -0.92 -8.94
N GLU A 97 15.40 -1.11 -9.90
CA GLU A 97 14.85 -0.06 -10.75
C GLU A 97 13.33 -0.12 -10.75
N VAL A 98 12.72 0.46 -9.71
CA VAL A 98 11.28 0.69 -9.60
C VAL A 98 11.07 2.14 -9.27
N GLU A 99 10.57 2.91 -10.23
CA GLU A 99 10.46 4.35 -10.15
C GLU A 99 9.02 4.83 -10.28
N LEU A 100 8.63 5.77 -9.43
CA LEU A 100 7.36 6.46 -9.55
C LEU A 100 7.50 7.57 -10.60
N ARG A 101 6.86 7.41 -11.76
CA ARG A 101 6.85 8.43 -12.82
C ARG A 101 5.85 9.53 -12.53
N HIS A 102 4.64 9.14 -12.07
CA HIS A 102 3.62 10.10 -11.67
C HIS A 102 2.87 9.62 -10.43
N ALA A 103 2.44 10.60 -9.63
CA ALA A 103 1.44 10.45 -8.59
C ALA A 103 0.38 11.53 -8.80
N TRP A 104 -0.74 11.15 -9.37
CA TRP A 104 -1.83 12.06 -9.66
C TRP A 104 -2.86 12.06 -8.54
N TRP A 105 -3.24 13.24 -8.11
CA TRP A 105 -4.28 13.48 -7.11
C TRP A 105 -5.31 14.43 -7.71
N VAL A 106 -6.49 13.92 -8.08
CA VAL A 106 -7.58 14.70 -8.64
C VAL A 106 -8.70 14.83 -7.63
N GLU A 107 -8.85 16.03 -7.08
CA GLU A 107 -9.87 16.32 -6.10
C GLU A 107 -11.15 16.78 -6.78
N HIS A 108 -12.28 16.15 -6.44
CA HIS A 108 -13.58 16.50 -6.98
C HIS A 108 -14.17 17.74 -6.29
N THR A 109 -15.17 18.37 -6.89
CA THR A 109 -15.83 19.56 -6.33
C THR A 109 -16.79 19.25 -5.17
N GLY A 110 -17.00 17.97 -4.86
CA GLY A 110 -17.89 17.55 -3.78
C GLY A 110 -17.69 16.09 -3.37
N PRO A 111 -18.40 15.66 -2.32
CA PRO A 111 -18.21 14.34 -1.71
C PRO A 111 -18.66 13.17 -2.59
N LEU A 112 -19.57 13.39 -3.53
CA LEU A 112 -20.08 12.35 -4.44
C LEU A 112 -19.25 12.21 -5.72
N GLY A 113 -18.31 13.14 -5.95
CA GLY A 113 -17.55 13.24 -7.18
C GLY A 113 -18.20 14.19 -8.20
N SER A 114 -17.40 14.68 -9.14
CA SER A 114 -17.83 15.63 -10.19
C SER A 114 -17.49 15.16 -11.61
N ILE A 115 -16.64 14.14 -11.72
CA ILE A 115 -16.23 13.52 -12.98
C ILE A 115 -16.25 12.00 -12.77
N PRO A 116 -16.71 11.18 -13.72
CA PRO A 116 -16.62 9.74 -13.63
C PRO A 116 -15.17 9.28 -13.49
N ALA A 117 -14.91 8.34 -12.57
CA ALA A 117 -13.55 7.91 -12.26
C ALA A 117 -12.80 7.35 -13.48
N HIS A 118 -13.49 6.60 -14.36
CA HIS A 118 -12.86 6.06 -15.58
C HIS A 118 -12.33 7.17 -16.49
N VAL A 119 -13.05 8.29 -16.64
CA VAL A 119 -12.62 9.43 -17.46
C VAL A 119 -11.32 10.02 -16.91
N VAL A 120 -11.23 10.18 -15.57
CA VAL A 120 -10.01 10.65 -14.90
C VAL A 120 -8.87 9.66 -15.15
N LEU A 121 -9.09 8.37 -14.86
CA LEU A 121 -8.05 7.35 -14.98
C LEU A 121 -7.57 7.18 -16.43
N ASP A 122 -8.47 7.18 -17.42
CA ASP A 122 -8.11 7.05 -18.84
C ASP A 122 -7.28 8.25 -19.34
N THR A 123 -7.57 9.46 -18.81
CA THR A 123 -6.81 10.67 -19.13
C THR A 123 -5.40 10.63 -18.56
N LEU A 124 -5.23 10.08 -17.36
CA LEU A 124 -3.96 10.05 -16.63
C LEU A 124 -3.10 8.82 -16.94
N THR A 125 -3.68 7.81 -17.59
CA THR A 125 -2.97 6.57 -17.93
C THR A 125 -2.12 6.77 -19.18
N PRO A 126 -0.78 6.54 -19.11
CA PRO A 126 0.07 6.53 -20.30
C PRO A 126 -0.40 5.48 -21.32
N LYS A 127 -0.16 5.74 -22.60
CA LYS A 127 -0.54 4.83 -23.69
C LYS A 127 0.72 4.23 -24.33
N ALA A 128 0.78 2.91 -24.42
CA ALA A 128 1.86 2.24 -25.14
C ALA A 128 1.79 2.58 -26.63
N LYS A 129 2.91 2.99 -27.22
CA LYS A 129 3.06 3.29 -28.65
C LYS A 129 3.37 2.03 -29.47
N THR A 130 3.83 0.97 -28.80
CA THR A 130 4.22 -0.30 -29.38
C THR A 130 3.61 -1.46 -28.59
N GLU A 131 3.55 -2.65 -29.19
CA GLU A 131 3.07 -3.86 -28.49
C GLU A 131 4.02 -4.36 -27.40
N ALA A 132 5.31 -4.08 -27.54
CA ALA A 132 6.36 -4.52 -26.61
C ALA A 132 7.26 -3.32 -26.22
N PRO A 133 6.78 -2.39 -25.39
CA PRO A 133 7.56 -1.26 -24.97
C PRO A 133 8.74 -1.69 -24.11
N ALA A 134 9.92 -1.11 -24.36
CA ALA A 134 11.17 -1.45 -23.69
C ALA A 134 11.71 -0.32 -22.80
N THR A 135 11.20 0.89 -22.98
CA THR A 135 11.61 2.10 -22.24
C THR A 135 10.43 3.02 -22.03
N TRP A 136 10.57 4.00 -21.14
CA TRP A 136 9.56 5.06 -20.94
C TRP A 136 9.22 5.80 -22.23
N ALA A 137 10.20 6.02 -23.14
CA ALA A 137 10.00 6.70 -24.40
C ALA A 137 9.01 6.01 -25.34
N ASP A 138 8.76 4.72 -25.14
CA ASP A 138 7.80 3.92 -25.90
C ASP A 138 6.35 4.13 -25.43
N TYR A 139 6.13 5.03 -24.47
CA TYR A 139 4.80 5.42 -24.03
C TYR A 139 4.52 6.87 -24.42
N GLN A 140 3.25 7.15 -24.69
CA GLN A 140 2.71 8.50 -24.74
C GLN A 140 2.19 8.82 -23.34
N ASP A 141 2.82 9.80 -22.72
CA ASP A 141 2.46 10.25 -21.39
C ASP A 141 1.23 11.16 -21.40
N ALA A 142 0.65 11.38 -20.22
CA ALA A 142 -0.41 12.36 -20.03
C ALA A 142 0.12 13.77 -20.30
N ASP A 143 -0.74 14.65 -20.84
CA ASP A 143 -0.36 16.05 -21.05
C ASP A 143 -0.35 16.81 -19.73
N GLU A 144 0.82 16.87 -19.09
CA GLU A 144 1.00 17.56 -17.81
C GLU A 144 0.61 19.04 -17.86
N LYS A 145 0.83 19.72 -18.99
CA LYS A 145 0.50 21.16 -19.13
C LYS A 145 -1.01 21.37 -19.16
N ALA A 146 -1.73 20.52 -19.88
CA ALA A 146 -3.18 20.57 -19.89
C ALA A 146 -3.77 20.23 -18.52
N LEU A 147 -3.21 19.24 -17.82
CA LEU A 147 -3.64 18.84 -16.49
C LEU A 147 -3.30 19.89 -15.42
N ALA A 148 -2.12 20.53 -15.50
CA ALA A 148 -1.72 21.57 -14.57
C ALA A 148 -2.59 22.84 -14.65
N ALA A 149 -3.30 23.05 -15.76
CA ALA A 149 -4.29 24.14 -15.90
C ALA A 149 -5.52 23.92 -15.01
N ASP A 150 -5.83 22.68 -14.63
CA ASP A 150 -6.94 22.34 -13.72
C ASP A 150 -6.43 22.29 -12.27
N LYS A 151 -6.79 23.27 -11.46
CA LYS A 151 -6.38 23.39 -10.04
C LYS A 151 -6.79 22.21 -9.17
N ARG A 152 -7.68 21.35 -9.64
CA ARG A 152 -8.09 20.12 -8.95
C ARG A 152 -7.09 18.99 -9.13
N VAL A 153 -6.19 19.09 -10.10
CA VAL A 153 -5.16 18.11 -10.39
C VAL A 153 -3.87 18.52 -9.72
N LYS A 154 -3.31 17.62 -8.90
CA LYS A 154 -1.98 17.76 -8.31
C LYS A 154 -1.09 16.66 -8.88
N SER A 155 0.08 17.06 -9.37
CA SER A 155 1.08 16.16 -9.93
C SER A 155 2.03 15.62 -8.86
N LEU A 156 2.92 14.72 -9.25
CA LEU A 156 4.03 14.26 -8.40
C LEU A 156 4.88 15.43 -7.90
N THR A 157 5.16 16.40 -8.76
CA THR A 157 5.95 17.60 -8.40
C THR A 157 5.22 18.43 -7.33
N ASP A 158 3.91 18.59 -7.45
CA ASP A 158 3.12 19.30 -6.44
C ASP A 158 3.16 18.58 -5.08
N LEU A 159 3.09 17.25 -5.09
CA LEU A 159 3.14 16.43 -3.87
C LEU A 159 4.55 16.42 -3.24
N LEU A 160 5.62 16.53 -4.05
CA LEU A 160 7.01 16.63 -3.57
C LEU A 160 7.33 18.02 -3.00
N ASN A 161 6.71 19.09 -3.52
CA ASN A 161 6.97 20.45 -3.10
C ASN A 161 6.34 20.84 -1.75
N GLY A 162 5.59 19.94 -1.15
CA GLY A 162 5.02 20.12 0.18
C GLY A 162 3.70 19.41 0.38
N VAL A 163 3.14 19.56 1.56
CA VAL A 163 1.82 18.99 1.87
C VAL A 163 0.75 19.75 1.11
N PRO A 164 0.02 19.10 0.18
CA PRO A 164 -0.99 19.80 -0.60
C PRO A 164 -2.15 20.27 0.27
N GLU A 165 -2.78 21.37 -0.12
CA GLU A 165 -4.09 21.72 0.42
C GLU A 165 -5.12 20.66 -0.04
N ILE A 166 -5.81 20.08 0.93
CA ILE A 166 -6.83 19.04 0.74
C ILE A 166 -8.12 19.55 1.36
N SER A 167 -9.20 19.56 0.56
CA SER A 167 -10.51 20.04 1.03
C SER A 167 -11.33 18.94 1.73
N GLY A 168 -10.90 17.69 1.64
CA GLY A 168 -11.63 16.54 2.18
C GLY A 168 -12.79 16.08 1.28
N ASN A 169 -12.83 16.51 0.04
CA ASN A 169 -13.75 16.00 -0.98
C ASN A 169 -13.30 14.64 -1.51
N ARG A 170 -14.12 14.06 -2.37
CA ARG A 170 -13.78 12.83 -3.10
C ARG A 170 -12.53 13.05 -3.94
N VAL A 171 -11.65 12.02 -3.97
CA VAL A 171 -10.45 12.02 -4.80
C VAL A 171 -10.42 10.78 -5.69
N THR A 172 -10.05 10.98 -6.94
CA THR A 172 -9.60 9.91 -7.83
C THR A 172 -8.11 10.13 -8.10
N GLY A 173 -7.28 9.14 -7.79
CA GLY A 173 -5.85 9.24 -7.97
C GLY A 173 -5.26 8.06 -8.74
N LEU A 174 -4.06 8.26 -9.27
CA LEU A 174 -3.32 7.27 -10.03
C LEU A 174 -1.84 7.35 -9.74
N LEU A 175 -1.22 6.23 -9.39
CA LEU A 175 0.23 6.09 -9.40
C LEU A 175 0.64 5.46 -10.73
N VAL A 176 1.64 6.04 -11.38
CA VAL A 176 2.26 5.50 -12.60
C VAL A 176 3.68 5.10 -12.25
N VAL A 177 3.97 3.80 -12.36
CA VAL A 177 5.20 3.20 -11.87
C VAL A 177 5.91 2.50 -13.01
N GLU A 178 7.12 2.92 -13.32
CA GLU A 178 8.01 2.22 -14.24
C GLU A 178 8.85 1.17 -13.48
N THR A 179 9.08 0.06 -14.11
CA THR A 179 9.99 -0.97 -13.62
C THR A 179 10.85 -1.51 -14.75
N THR A 180 12.15 -1.63 -14.49
CA THR A 180 13.13 -2.17 -15.42
C THR A 180 13.95 -3.23 -14.72
N PHE A 181 14.07 -4.42 -15.29
CA PHE A 181 14.73 -5.60 -14.71
C PHE A 181 14.43 -5.81 -13.23
N SER A 182 13.19 -5.60 -12.86
CA SER A 182 12.76 -5.60 -11.45
C SER A 182 11.48 -6.41 -11.25
N ASN A 183 11.29 -6.92 -10.03
CA ASN A 183 10.07 -7.59 -9.61
C ASN A 183 9.32 -6.71 -8.61
N ILE A 184 8.35 -5.93 -9.09
CA ILE A 184 7.57 -5.01 -8.26
C ILE A 184 6.66 -5.74 -7.26
N ASN A 185 6.16 -6.93 -7.62
CA ASN A 185 5.26 -7.74 -6.79
C ASN A 185 5.40 -9.23 -7.12
N GLY A 186 6.27 -9.94 -6.39
CA GLY A 186 6.43 -11.39 -6.53
C GLY A 186 5.25 -12.15 -5.94
N ASP A 187 4.93 -13.30 -6.53
CA ASP A 187 3.94 -14.23 -6.02
C ASP A 187 4.60 -15.21 -5.03
N PRO A 188 4.22 -15.23 -3.75
CA PRO A 188 4.79 -16.14 -2.77
C PRO A 188 4.51 -17.60 -3.10
N ASP A 189 3.38 -17.92 -3.76
CA ASP A 189 2.97 -19.27 -4.11
C ASP A 189 3.65 -19.79 -5.40
N ALA A 190 4.33 -18.91 -6.15
CA ALA A 190 5.00 -19.21 -7.41
C ALA A 190 6.49 -18.79 -7.37
N GLU A 191 7.23 -19.17 -6.34
CA GLU A 191 8.68 -18.89 -6.19
C GLU A 191 9.04 -17.42 -6.43
N SER A 192 8.19 -16.50 -5.97
CA SER A 192 8.33 -15.05 -6.20
C SER A 192 8.34 -14.63 -7.67
N LEU A 193 7.73 -15.40 -8.57
CA LEU A 193 7.49 -14.99 -9.95
C LEU A 193 6.74 -13.65 -10.00
N PRO A 194 7.09 -12.70 -10.89
CA PRO A 194 6.29 -11.50 -11.09
C PRO A 194 4.83 -11.86 -11.39
N ARG A 195 3.90 -11.31 -10.61
CA ARG A 195 2.46 -11.61 -10.78
C ARG A 195 1.98 -11.11 -12.13
N SER A 196 1.26 -11.96 -12.84
CA SER A 196 0.62 -11.61 -14.12
C SER A 196 -0.59 -12.48 -14.40
N VAL A 197 -1.51 -11.94 -15.21
CA VAL A 197 -2.66 -12.64 -15.76
C VAL A 197 -2.68 -12.31 -17.25
N ASP A 198 -2.68 -13.32 -18.12
CA ASP A 198 -2.67 -13.16 -19.57
C ASP A 198 -1.60 -12.17 -20.08
N ARG A 199 -0.40 -12.26 -19.54
CA ARG A 199 0.74 -11.36 -19.79
C ARG A 199 0.55 -9.91 -19.30
N ILE A 200 -0.55 -9.56 -18.69
CA ILE A 200 -0.71 -8.27 -17.99
C ILE A 200 -0.10 -8.41 -16.60
N GLY A 201 0.89 -7.60 -16.30
CA GLY A 201 1.53 -7.56 -14.98
C GLY A 201 0.56 -7.03 -13.93
N ILE A 202 0.61 -7.63 -12.74
CA ILE A 202 -0.29 -7.31 -11.62
C ILE A 202 0.51 -6.85 -10.41
N VAL A 203 0.05 -5.75 -9.80
CA VAL A 203 0.52 -5.27 -8.49
C VAL A 203 -0.66 -5.26 -7.53
N SER A 204 -0.59 -6.10 -6.49
CA SER A 204 -1.68 -6.17 -5.50
C SER A 204 -1.77 -4.88 -4.68
N ASP A 205 -2.99 -4.48 -4.33
CA ASP A 205 -3.27 -3.40 -3.40
C ASP A 205 -2.59 -3.63 -2.04
N VAL A 206 -2.54 -4.88 -1.58
CA VAL A 206 -1.84 -5.28 -0.35
C VAL A 206 -0.35 -4.90 -0.41
N SER A 207 0.31 -5.13 -1.55
CA SER A 207 1.72 -4.77 -1.74
C SER A 207 1.94 -3.26 -1.66
N ILE A 208 1.05 -2.46 -2.25
CA ILE A 208 1.12 -0.99 -2.19
C ILE A 208 0.84 -0.49 -0.77
N LYS A 209 -0.23 -0.96 -0.14
CA LYS A 209 -0.58 -0.61 1.24
C LYS A 209 0.55 -0.98 2.23
N ALA A 210 1.23 -2.11 2.03
CA ALA A 210 2.37 -2.51 2.85
C ALA A 210 3.55 -1.53 2.72
N LYS A 211 3.83 -1.03 1.50
CA LYS A 211 4.87 -0.02 1.28
C LYS A 211 4.52 1.31 1.96
N ILE A 212 3.28 1.76 1.81
CA ILE A 212 2.78 2.97 2.46
C ILE A 212 2.89 2.85 3.99
N ARG A 213 2.47 1.73 4.58
CA ARG A 213 2.59 1.46 6.02
C ARG A 213 4.03 1.46 6.51
N LYS A 214 4.96 0.93 5.71
CA LYS A 214 6.39 0.92 6.05
C LYS A 214 6.94 2.34 6.20
N ILE A 215 6.53 3.27 5.33
CA ILE A 215 6.91 4.68 5.42
C ILE A 215 6.21 5.34 6.60
N ALA A 216 4.90 5.13 6.75
CA ALA A 216 4.11 5.69 7.84
C ALA A 216 4.57 5.23 9.24
N ALA A 217 5.21 4.06 9.33
CA ALA A 217 5.81 3.56 10.57
C ALA A 217 7.20 4.16 10.89
N ASN A 218 7.75 5.00 10.02
CA ASN A 218 9.11 5.55 10.15
C ASN A 218 9.08 7.03 10.61
N PRO A 219 9.33 7.33 11.89
CA PRO A 219 9.35 8.71 12.38
C PRO A 219 10.40 9.60 11.72
N GLU A 220 11.55 9.03 11.31
CA GLU A 220 12.62 9.78 10.66
C GLU A 220 12.19 10.29 9.28
N PHE A 221 11.32 9.55 8.58
CA PHE A 221 10.72 10.03 7.34
C PHE A 221 9.94 11.34 7.56
N PHE A 222 9.06 11.37 8.55
CA PHE A 222 8.26 12.57 8.85
C PHE A 222 9.13 13.76 9.27
N LYS A 223 10.17 13.51 10.04
CA LYS A 223 11.15 14.52 10.44
C LYS A 223 11.88 15.10 9.23
N ALA A 224 12.38 14.23 8.34
CA ALA A 224 13.10 14.62 7.13
C ALA A 224 12.19 15.38 6.14
N ALA A 225 10.93 14.96 6.00
CA ALA A 225 9.94 15.59 5.13
C ALA A 225 9.28 16.84 5.75
N GLY A 226 9.59 17.19 7.00
CA GLY A 226 8.99 18.34 7.69
C GLY A 226 7.48 18.19 7.96
N ILE A 227 6.95 16.96 7.94
CA ILE A 227 5.53 16.68 8.11
C ILE A 227 5.20 16.63 9.60
N LYS A 228 4.26 17.49 10.03
CA LYS A 228 3.69 17.45 11.38
C LYS A 228 2.55 16.43 11.42
N TYR A 229 2.54 15.60 12.45
CA TYR A 229 1.48 14.60 12.68
C TYR A 229 1.29 14.34 14.17
N ASP A 230 0.10 13.87 14.55
CA ASP A 230 -0.17 13.43 15.90
C ASP A 230 0.29 11.98 16.08
N SER A 231 1.38 11.78 16.80
CA SER A 231 1.97 10.46 17.05
C SER A 231 1.02 9.50 17.76
N ALA A 232 0.09 9.98 18.58
CA ALA A 232 -0.88 9.13 19.27
C ALA A 232 -1.87 8.48 18.29
N ARG A 233 -2.11 9.13 17.14
CA ARG A 233 -3.02 8.65 16.09
C ARG A 233 -2.33 7.88 14.97
N MET A 234 -0.99 7.81 14.95
CA MET A 234 -0.18 7.23 13.86
C MET A 234 0.25 5.78 14.08
N GLY A 235 -0.43 5.05 14.98
CA GLY A 235 -0.18 3.62 15.11
C GLY A 235 -0.44 2.89 13.78
N ILE A 236 0.40 1.90 13.46
CA ILE A 236 0.21 1.02 12.31
C ILE A 236 -0.30 -0.32 12.81
N LEU A 237 -1.51 -0.70 12.39
CA LEU A 237 -2.15 -1.96 12.79
C LEU A 237 -1.43 -3.17 12.19
N GLU A 238 -1.25 -3.16 10.87
CA GLU A 238 -0.63 -4.26 10.12
C GLU A 238 0.90 -4.17 10.17
N GLN A 239 1.46 -4.40 11.36
CA GLN A 239 2.90 -4.44 11.61
C GLN A 239 3.33 -5.84 12.06
N ARG A 240 4.46 -6.33 11.52
CA ARG A 240 5.03 -7.62 11.92
C ARG A 240 5.40 -7.61 13.42
N GLY A 241 5.08 -8.72 14.11
CA GLY A 241 5.41 -8.87 15.55
C GLY A 241 4.46 -8.14 16.51
N ARG A 242 3.36 -7.57 16.03
CA ARG A 242 2.38 -6.94 16.90
C ARG A 242 1.63 -7.98 17.74
N ASP A 243 1.53 -7.73 19.05
CA ASP A 243 0.72 -8.52 19.95
C ASP A 243 -0.78 -8.24 19.74
N ARG A 244 -1.46 -9.17 19.08
CA ARG A 244 -2.88 -9.06 18.80
C ARG A 244 -3.77 -9.15 20.05
N ASN A 245 -3.27 -9.69 21.16
CA ASN A 245 -4.05 -9.78 22.40
C ASN A 245 -4.26 -8.39 23.03
N GLN A 246 -3.33 -7.47 22.88
CA GLN A 246 -3.50 -6.09 23.34
C GLN A 246 -4.54 -5.34 22.52
N ILE A 247 -4.68 -5.67 21.23
CA ILE A 247 -5.64 -5.03 20.33
C ILE A 247 -7.07 -5.46 20.63
N LYS A 248 -7.28 -6.74 20.99
CA LYS A 248 -8.61 -7.29 21.31
C LYS A 248 -9.30 -6.63 22.52
N LYS A 249 -8.56 -5.88 23.33
CA LYS A 249 -9.09 -5.18 24.50
C LYS A 249 -9.56 -3.74 24.19
N LEU A 250 -9.29 -3.24 23.00
CA LEU A 250 -9.67 -1.89 22.60
C LEU A 250 -11.14 -1.85 22.17
N THR A 251 -11.84 -0.78 22.53
CA THR A 251 -13.15 -0.48 21.92
C THR A 251 -12.99 -0.12 20.44
N PRO A 252 -14.05 -0.20 19.61
CA PRO A 252 -13.98 0.21 18.22
C PRO A 252 -13.51 1.66 18.04
N GLU A 253 -13.92 2.57 18.93
CA GLU A 253 -13.50 3.98 18.90
C GLU A 253 -12.03 4.13 19.27
N GLU A 254 -11.54 3.50 20.32
CA GLU A 254 -10.13 3.50 20.71
C GLU A 254 -9.26 2.90 19.60
N PHE A 255 -9.73 1.83 18.97
CA PHE A 255 -9.06 1.18 17.86
C PHE A 255 -8.87 2.14 16.67
N LEU A 256 -9.95 2.76 16.21
CA LEU A 256 -9.90 3.72 15.11
C LEU A 256 -9.13 5.00 15.49
N SER A 257 -9.21 5.46 16.75
CA SER A 257 -8.44 6.64 17.17
C SER A 257 -6.93 6.38 17.12
N ARG A 258 -6.49 5.16 17.41
CA ARG A 258 -5.07 4.79 17.54
C ARG A 258 -4.39 4.43 16.21
N PHE A 259 -5.11 3.74 15.29
CA PHE A 259 -4.49 3.16 14.10
C PHE A 259 -4.81 3.93 12.83
N TRP A 260 -3.79 4.63 12.30
CA TRP A 260 -3.89 5.42 11.07
C TRP A 260 -4.27 4.55 9.85
N ASP A 261 -3.60 3.41 9.70
CA ASP A 261 -3.85 2.53 8.56
C ASP A 261 -5.21 1.82 8.63
N ALA A 262 -5.75 1.62 9.81
CA ALA A 262 -7.12 1.12 9.99
C ALA A 262 -8.16 2.15 9.53
N ARG A 263 -7.97 3.44 9.86
CA ARG A 263 -8.84 4.52 9.38
C ARG A 263 -8.79 4.66 7.87
N LEU A 264 -7.61 4.59 7.30
CA LEU A 264 -7.44 4.82 5.85
C LEU A 264 -7.77 3.59 5.01
N PHE A 265 -7.26 2.43 5.36
CA PHE A 265 -7.38 1.24 4.51
C PHE A 265 -8.43 0.24 4.97
N GLY A 266 -9.07 0.52 6.09
CA GLY A 266 -10.03 -0.39 6.70
C GLY A 266 -9.38 -1.47 7.55
N SER A 267 -10.22 -2.16 8.28
CA SER A 267 -9.81 -3.24 9.18
C SER A 267 -10.95 -4.19 9.47
N THR A 268 -10.59 -5.39 9.90
CA THR A 268 -11.52 -6.34 10.49
C THR A 268 -11.28 -6.36 11.99
N PHE A 269 -12.29 -6.03 12.74
CA PHE A 269 -12.29 -6.05 14.18
C PHE A 269 -13.00 -7.31 14.67
N LEU A 270 -12.33 -8.07 15.55
CA LEU A 270 -12.89 -9.26 16.20
C LEU A 270 -13.14 -8.92 17.66
N GLU A 271 -14.40 -8.92 18.10
CA GLU A 271 -14.73 -8.81 19.51
C GLU A 271 -14.17 -10.01 20.28
N ALA A 272 -13.60 -9.75 21.46
CA ALA A 272 -13.22 -10.82 22.36
C ALA A 272 -14.49 -11.54 22.85
N GLU A 273 -14.52 -12.87 22.77
CA GLU A 273 -15.54 -13.63 23.49
C GLU A 273 -15.33 -13.40 24.98
N GLU A 274 -16.33 -12.84 25.65
CA GLU A 274 -16.43 -12.98 27.11
C GLU A 274 -16.55 -14.47 27.42
N LYS A 275 -15.47 -15.05 27.94
CA LYS A 275 -15.59 -16.38 28.51
C LYS A 275 -16.56 -16.26 29.71
N PRO A 276 -17.68 -17.01 29.73
CA PRO A 276 -18.50 -17.05 30.92
C PRO A 276 -17.62 -17.49 32.09
N GLU A 277 -17.64 -16.70 33.18
CA GLU A 277 -16.94 -17.08 34.39
C GLU A 277 -17.47 -18.48 34.80
N GLU A 278 -16.61 -19.50 34.74
CA GLU A 278 -16.86 -20.77 35.35
C GLU A 278 -17.03 -20.56 36.87
N THR A 279 -18.27 -20.44 37.28
CA THR A 279 -18.63 -20.54 38.72
C THR A 279 -18.12 -21.86 39.21
N ALA A 280 -16.97 -21.85 39.86
CA ALA A 280 -16.42 -23.02 40.55
C ALA A 280 -17.37 -23.51 41.62
N LYS A 281 -18.25 -24.47 41.28
CA LYS A 281 -18.96 -25.28 42.24
C LYS A 281 -17.94 -26.15 42.97
N LYS A 282 -17.48 -25.68 44.13
CA LYS A 282 -16.81 -26.49 45.15
C LYS A 282 -17.79 -27.54 45.67
N THR A 283 -17.75 -28.72 45.09
CA THR A 283 -18.41 -29.89 45.67
C THR A 283 -17.59 -30.33 46.88
N LYS A 284 -18.08 -30.00 48.08
CA LYS A 284 -17.59 -30.57 49.33
C LYS A 284 -17.87 -32.08 49.31
N LYS A 285 -16.83 -32.90 49.19
CA LYS A 285 -16.87 -34.31 49.59
C LYS A 285 -16.94 -34.38 51.10
N GLN A 286 -18.04 -34.88 51.66
CA GLN A 286 -18.11 -35.33 53.05
C GLN A 286 -17.30 -36.64 53.23
N PRO A 287 -16.58 -36.80 54.32
CA PRO A 287 -15.94 -38.06 54.63
C PRO A 287 -17.00 -39.02 55.22
N THR A 288 -17.11 -40.18 54.65
CA THR A 288 -17.87 -41.30 55.22
C THR A 288 -16.98 -41.98 56.26
N ALA A 289 -17.47 -42.00 57.51
CA ALA A 289 -16.94 -42.83 58.58
C ALA A 289 -17.53 -44.21 58.52
N ALA A 290 -16.76 -45.25 58.64
CA ALA A 290 -16.82 -46.47 59.41
C ALA A 290 -15.75 -47.44 58.91
#